data_1c4a84a99de2e65961a376c0fc7a4cd3
#
_entry.id   1c4a84a99de2e65961a376c0fc7a4cd3
#
_cell.length_a   1.000
_cell.length_b   1.000
_cell.length_c   1.000
_cell.angle_alpha   90.00
_cell.angle_beta   90.00
_cell.angle_gamma   90.00
#
_symmetry.space_group_name_H-M   'P 1'
#
loop_
_entity.id
_entity.type
_entity.pdbx_description
1 polymer ?
#
loop_
_entity_poly.entity_id
_entity_poly.type
_entity_poly.pdbx_seq_one_letter_code
_entity_poly.pdbx_strand_id
1 'polypeptide(L)'
;MIASLRGNILEKGPNWLLIEVAGIGYRLRATPSLVSDLRQDAEAFLYVHHHVREDAEELFGFKSMTDLDLFNSLLSISGVGPKAALTILSVGSSDQVKRAIMTGDLATLTSIPGVGKKTAQKIILELKGQLVEEDSSTGINSDVLDALVGLGYSSQQARDALKYVKSDDPADKIKEALKLLAK
;
A
#
# COMPACT_ATOMS: atom_id res chain seq x y z
N MET A 1 -8.33 5.63 15.98
CA MET A 1 -7.49 4.90 14.99
C MET A 1 -6.06 5.46 15.07
N ILE A 2 -5.06 4.59 15.10
CA ILE A 2 -3.63 4.97 15.10
C ILE A 2 -3.11 4.77 13.67
N ALA A 3 -2.68 5.86 13.02
CA ALA A 3 -2.24 5.86 11.62
C ALA A 3 -0.71 6.01 11.45
N SER A 4 -0.03 6.55 12.45
CA SER A 4 1.43 6.64 12.48
C SER A 4 1.94 6.76 13.91
N LEU A 5 3.19 6.38 14.13
CA LEU A 5 3.91 6.55 15.39
C LEU A 5 5.31 7.09 15.12
N ARG A 6 5.73 8.06 15.96
CA ARG A 6 7.10 8.57 15.99
C ARG A 6 7.61 8.46 17.42
N GLY A 7 8.73 7.78 17.61
CA GLY A 7 9.30 7.57 18.94
C GLY A 7 10.55 6.71 18.92
N ASN A 8 10.98 6.26 20.08
CA ASN A 8 12.19 5.47 20.25
C ASN A 8 11.88 3.96 20.22
N ILE A 9 12.69 3.21 19.50
CA ILE A 9 12.59 1.73 19.47
C ILE A 9 13.19 1.18 20.76
N LEU A 10 12.35 0.68 21.66
CA LEU A 10 12.82 0.11 22.94
C LEU A 10 13.28 -1.34 22.78
N GLU A 11 12.55 -2.14 22.01
CA GLU A 11 12.82 -3.56 21.89
C GLU A 11 12.40 -4.10 20.52
N LYS A 12 13.04 -5.18 20.07
CA LYS A 12 12.76 -5.84 18.80
C LYS A 12 12.71 -7.34 18.96
N GLY A 13 11.78 -8.00 18.28
CA GLY A 13 11.73 -9.45 18.11
C GLY A 13 11.89 -9.83 16.64
N PRO A 14 11.63 -11.08 16.27
CA PRO A 14 11.82 -11.53 14.89
C PRO A 14 10.84 -10.89 13.90
N ASN A 15 9.65 -10.50 14.33
CA ASN A 15 8.57 -9.95 13.49
C ASN A 15 7.70 -8.91 14.24
N TRP A 16 8.27 -8.27 15.23
CA TRP A 16 7.62 -7.21 16.01
C TRP A 16 8.67 -6.24 16.56
N LEU A 17 8.20 -5.06 16.91
CA LEU A 17 8.97 -4.05 17.63
C LEU A 17 8.10 -3.35 18.68
N LEU A 18 8.76 -2.77 19.69
CA LEU A 18 8.17 -1.92 20.70
C LEU A 18 8.70 -0.50 20.50
N ILE A 19 7.80 0.44 20.18
CA ILE A 19 8.11 1.86 20.04
C ILE A 19 7.49 2.64 21.20
N GLU A 20 8.27 3.48 21.85
CA GLU A 20 7.80 4.38 22.88
C GLU A 20 7.48 5.74 22.30
N VAL A 21 6.29 6.23 22.61
CA VAL A 21 5.81 7.57 22.25
C VAL A 21 5.28 8.24 23.50
N ALA A 22 5.95 9.29 23.97
CA ALA A 22 5.57 10.07 25.16
C ALA A 22 5.30 9.19 26.42
N GLY A 23 6.15 8.20 26.66
CA GLY A 23 6.06 7.31 27.82
C GLY A 23 5.09 6.14 27.66
N ILE A 24 4.47 5.97 26.49
CA ILE A 24 3.59 4.85 26.18
C ILE A 24 4.26 3.92 25.18
N GLY A 25 4.40 2.64 25.54
CA GLY A 25 4.95 1.62 24.66
C GLY A 25 3.88 0.99 23.74
N TYR A 26 4.09 1.10 22.43
CA TYR A 26 3.26 0.46 21.41
C TYR A 26 3.99 -0.71 20.80
N ARG A 27 3.37 -1.89 20.84
CA ARG A 27 3.90 -3.09 20.18
C ARG A 27 3.31 -3.21 18.78
N LEU A 28 4.17 -3.17 17.76
CA LEU A 28 3.77 -3.31 16.37
C LEU A 28 4.28 -4.65 15.81
N ARG A 29 3.44 -5.32 15.03
CA ARG A 29 3.90 -6.37 14.11
C ARG A 29 4.54 -5.71 12.89
N ALA A 30 5.65 -6.27 12.42
CA ALA A 30 6.38 -5.75 11.29
C ALA A 30 7.06 -6.88 10.51
N THR A 31 7.45 -6.62 9.26
CA THR A 31 8.24 -7.57 8.50
C THR A 31 9.64 -7.74 9.12
N PRO A 32 10.26 -8.93 9.03
CA PRO A 32 11.61 -9.13 9.53
C PRO A 32 12.64 -8.16 8.95
N SER A 33 12.49 -7.78 7.68
CA SER A 33 13.35 -6.79 7.02
C SER A 33 13.24 -5.42 7.70
N LEU A 34 12.02 -4.92 7.96
CA LEU A 34 11.83 -3.65 8.67
C LEU A 34 12.41 -3.69 10.08
N VAL A 35 12.18 -4.79 10.82
CA VAL A 35 12.74 -4.97 12.16
C VAL A 35 14.28 -4.97 12.14
N SER A 36 14.89 -5.57 11.12
CA SER A 36 16.35 -5.60 10.98
C SER A 36 16.95 -4.23 10.62
N ASP A 37 16.24 -3.45 9.79
CA ASP A 37 16.67 -2.11 9.37
C ASP A 37 16.65 -1.07 10.49
N LEU A 38 15.76 -1.24 11.47
CA LEU A 38 15.64 -0.32 12.60
C LEU A 38 16.69 -0.61 13.67
N ARG A 39 17.22 0.44 14.28
CA ARG A 39 18.16 0.30 15.40
C ARG A 39 17.41 0.45 16.72
N GLN A 40 17.80 -0.38 17.69
CA GLN A 40 17.33 -0.22 19.06
C GLN A 40 17.86 1.10 19.63
N ASP A 41 17.11 1.72 20.52
CA ASP A 41 17.38 3.03 21.15
C ASP A 41 17.48 4.20 20.14
N ALA A 42 17.04 4.02 18.90
CA ALA A 42 16.97 5.07 17.90
C ALA A 42 15.52 5.54 17.65
N GLU A 43 15.38 6.82 17.30
CA GLU A 43 14.09 7.36 16.87
C GLU A 43 13.68 6.78 15.50
N ALA A 44 12.41 6.43 15.38
CA ALA A 44 11.82 5.97 14.14
C ALA A 44 10.45 6.61 13.91
N PHE A 45 10.09 6.77 12.64
CA PHE A 45 8.73 7.09 12.21
C PHE A 45 8.18 5.91 11.42
N LEU A 46 7.00 5.45 11.79
CA LEU A 46 6.33 4.31 11.14
C LEU A 46 4.90 4.68 10.79
N TYR A 47 4.47 4.31 9.60
CA TYR A 47 3.07 4.26 9.24
C TYR A 47 2.42 3.04 9.89
N VAL A 48 1.16 3.14 10.29
CA VAL A 48 0.50 2.10 11.09
C VAL A 48 -0.86 1.74 10.52
N HIS A 49 -1.09 0.45 10.34
CA HIS A 49 -2.44 -0.10 10.23
C HIS A 49 -2.91 -0.55 11.60
N HIS A 50 -4.01 0.03 12.08
CA HIS A 50 -4.65 -0.32 13.35
C HIS A 50 -5.80 -1.28 13.09
N HIS A 51 -5.59 -2.55 13.41
CA HIS A 51 -6.57 -3.60 13.24
C HIS A 51 -7.33 -3.84 14.54
N VAL A 52 -8.62 -3.53 14.54
CA VAL A 52 -9.49 -3.66 15.71
C VAL A 52 -10.55 -4.73 15.44
N ARG A 53 -10.72 -5.66 16.37
CA ARG A 53 -11.78 -6.66 16.43
C ARG A 53 -12.41 -6.66 17.81
N GLU A 54 -13.49 -7.40 17.99
CA GLU A 54 -14.16 -7.53 19.29
C GLU A 54 -13.24 -8.10 20.38
N ASP A 55 -12.33 -9.01 20.00
CA ASP A 55 -11.46 -9.79 20.89
C ASP A 55 -9.98 -9.42 20.81
N ALA A 56 -9.58 -8.53 19.91
CA ALA A 56 -8.18 -8.21 19.69
C ALA A 56 -7.96 -6.82 19.06
N GLU A 57 -6.87 -6.19 19.48
CA GLU A 57 -6.37 -4.94 18.92
C GLU A 57 -4.89 -5.13 18.54
N GLU A 58 -4.55 -5.02 17.27
CA GLU A 58 -3.20 -5.25 16.75
C GLU A 58 -2.74 -4.05 15.91
N LEU A 59 -1.48 -3.65 16.07
CA LEU A 59 -0.84 -2.62 15.26
C LEU A 59 0.16 -3.26 14.30
N PHE A 60 0.13 -2.86 13.04
CA PHE A 60 1.06 -3.28 12.00
C PHE A 60 1.84 -2.08 11.50
N GLY A 61 3.18 -2.15 11.57
CA GLY A 61 4.08 -1.04 11.25
C GLY A 61 4.76 -1.19 9.90
N PHE A 62 4.88 -0.06 9.18
CA PHE A 62 5.47 0.03 7.84
C PHE A 62 6.41 1.22 7.74
N LYS A 63 7.46 1.09 6.93
CA LYS A 63 8.47 2.15 6.71
C LYS A 63 7.96 3.24 5.76
N SER A 64 7.15 2.85 4.79
CA SER A 64 6.62 3.74 3.75
C SER A 64 5.10 3.64 3.65
N MET A 65 4.48 4.70 3.10
CA MET A 65 3.06 4.68 2.76
C MET A 65 2.76 3.63 1.69
N THR A 66 3.67 3.45 0.73
CA THR A 66 3.54 2.41 -0.32
C THR A 66 3.42 1.00 0.24
N ASP A 67 4.18 0.67 1.31
CA ASP A 67 4.06 -0.63 1.99
C ASP A 67 2.72 -0.78 2.70
N LEU A 68 2.27 0.29 3.37
CA LEU A 68 0.96 0.33 4.04
C LEU A 68 -0.19 0.18 3.02
N ASP A 69 -0.12 0.86 1.89
CA ASP A 69 -1.15 0.80 0.84
C ASP A 69 -1.24 -0.60 0.22
N LEU A 70 -0.08 -1.22 -0.06
CA LEU A 70 -0.06 -2.60 -0.54
C LEU A 70 -0.62 -3.58 0.51
N PHE A 71 -0.32 -3.37 1.79
CA PHE A 71 -0.90 -4.16 2.88
C PHE A 71 -2.42 -4.01 2.92
N ASN A 72 -2.94 -2.78 2.83
CA ASN A 72 -4.38 -2.51 2.82
C ASN A 72 -5.06 -3.13 1.59
N SER A 73 -4.42 -3.06 0.42
CA SER A 73 -4.91 -3.69 -0.81
C SER A 73 -4.97 -5.22 -0.66
N LEU A 74 -3.98 -5.84 -0.02
CA LEU A 74 -4.02 -7.27 0.29
C LEU A 74 -5.16 -7.63 1.26
N LEU A 75 -5.44 -6.77 2.25
CA LEU A 75 -6.54 -6.98 3.21
C LEU A 75 -7.93 -6.91 2.57
N SER A 76 -8.10 -6.17 1.48
CA SER A 76 -9.38 -6.10 0.77
C SER A 76 -9.78 -7.43 0.10
N ILE A 77 -8.80 -8.34 -0.08
CA ILE A 77 -9.02 -9.62 -0.74
C ILE A 77 -9.63 -10.63 0.23
N SER A 78 -10.77 -11.18 -0.13
CA SER A 78 -11.45 -12.20 0.66
C SER A 78 -10.55 -13.42 0.90
N GLY A 79 -10.27 -13.72 2.16
CA GLY A 79 -9.41 -14.81 2.60
C GLY A 79 -7.95 -14.41 2.87
N VAL A 80 -7.61 -13.13 2.75
CA VAL A 80 -6.32 -12.58 3.16
C VAL A 80 -6.51 -11.77 4.44
N GLY A 81 -6.05 -12.30 5.57
CA GLY A 81 -6.04 -11.59 6.84
C GLY A 81 -4.72 -10.86 7.10
N PRO A 82 -4.64 -10.03 8.17
CA PRO A 82 -3.45 -9.21 8.45
C PRO A 82 -2.15 -10.00 8.58
N LYS A 83 -2.20 -11.19 9.18
CA LYS A 83 -1.01 -12.07 9.30
C LYS A 83 -0.54 -12.57 7.94
N ALA A 84 -1.47 -12.99 7.08
CA ALA A 84 -1.15 -13.44 5.73
C ALA A 84 -0.60 -12.28 4.86
N ALA A 85 -1.24 -11.11 4.91
CA ALA A 85 -0.77 -9.91 4.22
C ALA A 85 0.65 -9.52 4.65
N LEU A 86 0.96 -9.52 5.96
CA LEU A 86 2.30 -9.24 6.46
C LEU A 86 3.32 -10.30 6.01
N THR A 87 2.92 -11.58 5.96
CA THR A 87 3.78 -12.67 5.47
C THR A 87 4.08 -12.51 3.97
N ILE A 88 3.10 -12.09 3.17
CA ILE A 88 3.29 -11.78 1.75
C ILE A 88 4.32 -10.65 1.59
N LEU A 89 4.21 -9.57 2.36
CA LEU A 89 5.17 -8.47 2.35
C LEU A 89 6.56 -8.84 2.93
N SER A 90 6.68 -9.98 3.60
CA SER A 90 7.95 -10.45 4.15
C SER A 90 8.81 -11.23 3.14
N VAL A 91 8.27 -11.60 1.97
CA VAL A 91 9.00 -12.39 0.95
C VAL A 91 10.02 -11.53 0.19
N GLY A 92 9.82 -10.22 0.17
CA GLY A 92 10.71 -9.29 -0.51
C GLY A 92 10.29 -7.84 -0.33
N SER A 93 10.85 -6.95 -1.14
CA SER A 93 10.38 -5.56 -1.18
C SER A 93 8.96 -5.47 -1.76
N SER A 94 8.23 -4.40 -1.42
CA SER A 94 6.90 -4.15 -1.99
C SER A 94 6.90 -4.17 -3.52
N ASP A 95 7.97 -3.69 -4.17
CA ASP A 95 8.13 -3.74 -5.62
C ASP A 95 8.28 -5.16 -6.16
N GLN A 96 8.94 -6.05 -5.41
CA GLN A 96 9.04 -7.46 -5.79
C GLN A 96 7.70 -8.16 -5.68
N VAL A 97 6.93 -7.89 -4.63
CA VAL A 97 5.58 -8.41 -4.45
C VAL A 97 4.65 -7.87 -5.55
N LYS A 98 4.67 -6.57 -5.81
CA LYS A 98 3.91 -5.94 -6.90
C LYS A 98 4.26 -6.58 -8.25
N ARG A 99 5.54 -6.77 -8.56
CA ARG A 99 5.98 -7.45 -9.80
C ARG A 99 5.47 -8.87 -9.91
N ALA A 100 5.54 -9.68 -8.85
CA ALA A 100 5.01 -11.05 -8.86
C ALA A 100 3.50 -11.09 -9.15
N ILE A 101 2.74 -10.13 -8.60
CA ILE A 101 1.31 -9.97 -8.87
C ILE A 101 1.08 -9.57 -10.33
N MET A 102 1.81 -8.57 -10.83
CA MET A 102 1.67 -8.06 -12.20
C MET A 102 2.01 -9.11 -13.26
N THR A 103 3.06 -9.90 -13.04
CA THR A 103 3.46 -10.98 -13.96
C THR A 103 2.59 -12.23 -13.80
N GLY A 104 1.75 -12.31 -12.76
CA GLY A 104 0.94 -13.49 -12.48
C GLY A 104 1.74 -14.68 -11.97
N ASP A 105 2.84 -14.43 -11.24
CA ASP A 105 3.74 -15.46 -10.72
C ASP A 105 3.09 -16.22 -9.54
N LEU A 106 2.28 -17.20 -9.91
CA LEU A 106 1.61 -18.11 -8.98
C LEU A 106 2.60 -18.92 -8.13
N ALA A 107 3.75 -19.29 -8.70
CA ALA A 107 4.73 -20.11 -7.99
C ALA A 107 5.30 -19.35 -6.79
N THR A 108 5.74 -18.11 -6.99
CA THR A 108 6.21 -17.24 -5.92
C THR A 108 5.13 -17.01 -4.86
N LEU A 109 3.89 -16.69 -5.26
CA LEU A 109 2.81 -16.42 -4.29
C LEU A 109 2.39 -17.67 -3.51
N THR A 110 2.38 -18.85 -4.13
CA THR A 110 2.01 -20.09 -3.44
C THR A 110 3.12 -20.67 -2.57
N SER A 111 4.36 -20.23 -2.74
CA SER A 111 5.47 -20.58 -1.83
C SER A 111 5.36 -19.90 -0.46
N ILE A 112 4.50 -18.88 -0.36
CA ILE A 112 4.31 -18.11 0.88
C ILE A 112 3.48 -18.92 1.87
N PRO A 113 3.94 -19.14 3.12
CA PRO A 113 3.17 -19.84 4.13
C PRO A 113 1.80 -19.20 4.36
N GLY A 114 0.74 -20.00 4.27
CA GLY A 114 -0.64 -19.53 4.46
C GLY A 114 -1.30 -18.97 3.18
N VAL A 115 -0.61 -18.94 2.03
CA VAL A 115 -1.18 -18.54 0.74
C VAL A 115 -1.36 -19.78 -0.14
N GLY A 116 -2.59 -20.27 -0.20
CA GLY A 116 -2.95 -21.39 -1.09
C GLY A 116 -3.17 -20.93 -2.54
N LYS A 117 -3.22 -21.89 -3.48
CA LYS A 117 -3.42 -21.63 -4.92
C LYS A 117 -4.63 -20.74 -5.21
N LYS A 118 -5.76 -20.98 -4.53
CA LYS A 118 -6.99 -20.19 -4.71
C LYS A 118 -6.79 -18.73 -4.25
N THR A 119 -6.11 -18.53 -3.11
CA THR A 119 -5.81 -17.20 -2.58
C THR A 119 -4.83 -16.46 -3.50
N ALA A 120 -3.76 -17.12 -3.96
CA ALA A 120 -2.81 -16.54 -4.90
C ALA A 120 -3.49 -16.12 -6.22
N GLN A 121 -4.39 -16.93 -6.75
CA GLN A 121 -5.15 -16.57 -7.95
C GLN A 121 -6.04 -15.35 -7.74
N LYS A 122 -6.72 -15.24 -6.58
CA LYS A 122 -7.51 -14.05 -6.22
C LYS A 122 -6.63 -12.80 -6.11
N ILE A 123 -5.48 -12.91 -5.41
CA ILE A 123 -4.53 -11.81 -5.27
C ILE A 123 -4.13 -11.28 -6.66
N ILE A 124 -3.75 -12.16 -7.58
CA ILE A 124 -3.38 -11.77 -8.95
C ILE A 124 -4.58 -11.11 -9.65
N LEU A 125 -5.76 -11.72 -9.61
CA LEU A 125 -6.93 -11.24 -10.34
C LEU A 125 -7.38 -9.86 -9.86
N GLU A 126 -7.45 -9.66 -8.53
CA GLU A 126 -8.00 -8.44 -7.94
C GLU A 126 -6.97 -7.30 -7.94
N LEU A 127 -5.69 -7.57 -7.58
CA LEU A 127 -4.69 -6.52 -7.49
C LEU A 127 -4.01 -6.18 -8.81
N LYS A 128 -3.94 -7.10 -9.78
CA LYS A 128 -3.34 -6.78 -11.09
C LYS A 128 -4.05 -5.61 -11.76
N GLY A 129 -5.38 -5.55 -11.68
CA GLY A 129 -6.17 -4.42 -12.20
C GLY A 129 -5.83 -3.10 -11.50
N GLN A 130 -5.80 -3.11 -10.18
CA GLN A 130 -5.50 -1.93 -9.36
C GLN A 130 -4.07 -1.42 -9.58
N LEU A 131 -3.08 -2.31 -9.61
CA LEU A 131 -1.67 -1.95 -9.81
C LEU A 131 -1.38 -1.41 -11.22
N VAL A 132 -2.07 -1.89 -12.26
CA VAL A 132 -1.99 -1.31 -13.61
C VAL A 132 -2.53 0.12 -13.63
N GLU A 133 -3.58 0.38 -12.86
CA GLU A 133 -4.14 1.73 -12.72
C GLU A 133 -3.20 2.67 -11.94
N GLU A 134 -2.50 2.18 -10.92
CA GLU A 134 -1.49 2.93 -10.16
C GLU A 134 -0.25 3.25 -11.02
N ASP A 135 0.30 2.30 -11.77
CA ASP A 135 1.45 2.52 -12.65
C ASP A 135 1.15 3.52 -13.78
N SER A 136 -0.09 3.55 -14.26
CA SER A 136 -0.53 4.57 -15.22
C SER A 136 -0.77 5.94 -14.57
N SER A 137 -0.81 6.05 -13.25
CA SER A 137 -1.02 7.28 -12.48
C SER A 137 0.25 7.84 -11.84
N THR A 138 1.39 7.13 -11.90
CA THR A 138 2.67 7.62 -11.36
C THR A 138 3.23 8.75 -12.22
N GLY A 139 3.22 9.94 -11.69
CA GLY A 139 3.78 11.15 -12.30
C GLY A 139 2.74 12.25 -12.50
N ILE A 140 3.04 13.15 -13.41
CA ILE A 140 2.25 14.34 -13.80
C ILE A 140 0.73 14.07 -13.95
N ASN A 141 0.34 12.82 -14.22
CA ASN A 141 -1.06 12.42 -14.39
C ASN A 141 -1.84 12.31 -13.06
N SER A 142 -1.18 12.05 -11.90
CA SER A 142 -1.86 12.00 -10.60
C SER A 142 -2.36 13.37 -10.18
N ASP A 143 -1.50 14.39 -10.26
CA ASP A 143 -1.83 15.76 -9.87
C ASP A 143 -2.93 16.34 -10.78
N VAL A 144 -2.88 16.00 -12.08
CA VAL A 144 -3.90 16.39 -13.06
C VAL A 144 -5.24 15.69 -12.79
N LEU A 145 -5.20 14.41 -12.43
CA LEU A 145 -6.40 13.65 -12.06
C LEU A 145 -7.06 14.25 -10.81
N ASP A 146 -6.27 14.52 -9.76
CA ASP A 146 -6.75 15.11 -8.51
C ASP A 146 -7.33 16.51 -8.74
N ALA A 147 -6.73 17.30 -9.62
CA ALA A 147 -7.25 18.60 -10.01
C ALA A 147 -8.61 18.48 -10.72
N LEU A 148 -8.80 17.53 -11.64
CA LEU A 148 -10.07 17.30 -12.32
C LEU A 148 -11.16 16.79 -11.38
N VAL A 149 -10.81 15.91 -10.44
CA VAL A 149 -11.72 15.44 -9.38
C VAL A 149 -12.10 16.59 -8.44
N GLY A 150 -11.15 17.45 -8.07
CA GLY A 150 -11.39 18.67 -7.30
C GLY A 150 -12.33 19.68 -8.01
N LEU A 151 -12.35 19.66 -9.34
CA LEU A 151 -13.29 20.43 -10.16
C LEU A 151 -14.68 19.79 -10.31
N GLY A 152 -14.93 18.63 -9.67
CA GLY A 152 -16.24 18.00 -9.59
C GLY A 152 -16.48 16.86 -10.59
N TYR A 153 -15.50 16.47 -11.39
CA TYR A 153 -15.62 15.31 -12.27
C TYR A 153 -15.38 14.00 -11.50
N SER A 154 -16.04 12.91 -11.91
CA SER A 154 -15.73 11.60 -11.33
C SER A 154 -14.33 11.15 -11.75
N SER A 155 -13.65 10.35 -10.90
CA SER A 155 -12.33 9.79 -11.22
C SER A 155 -12.32 9.01 -12.54
N GLN A 156 -13.43 8.34 -12.88
CA GLN A 156 -13.57 7.61 -14.13
C GLN A 156 -13.62 8.56 -15.36
N GLN A 157 -14.43 9.59 -15.30
CA GLN A 157 -14.52 10.60 -16.36
C GLN A 157 -13.18 11.29 -16.60
N ALA A 158 -12.50 11.69 -15.51
CA ALA A 158 -11.19 12.32 -15.58
C ALA A 158 -10.14 11.40 -16.23
N ARG A 159 -10.08 10.13 -15.84
CA ARG A 159 -9.17 9.13 -16.45
C ARG A 159 -9.46 8.92 -17.94
N ASP A 160 -10.72 8.78 -18.30
CA ASP A 160 -11.09 8.55 -19.70
C ASP A 160 -10.73 9.76 -20.58
N ALA A 161 -10.90 10.98 -20.09
CA ALA A 161 -10.47 12.19 -20.77
C ALA A 161 -8.95 12.25 -20.94
N LEU A 162 -8.19 11.90 -19.89
CA LEU A 162 -6.71 11.92 -19.91
C LEU A 162 -6.08 10.95 -20.91
N LYS A 163 -6.77 9.87 -21.29
CA LYS A 163 -6.30 8.94 -22.35
C LYS A 163 -6.11 9.62 -23.72
N TYR A 164 -6.84 10.69 -23.95
CA TYR A 164 -6.83 11.42 -25.23
C TYR A 164 -6.03 12.72 -25.20
N VAL A 165 -5.48 13.10 -24.05
CA VAL A 165 -4.64 14.29 -23.88
C VAL A 165 -3.22 13.98 -24.33
N LYS A 166 -2.64 14.86 -25.14
CA LYS A 166 -1.30 14.68 -25.75
C LYS A 166 -0.22 15.57 -25.13
N SER A 167 -0.60 16.60 -24.40
CA SER A 167 0.36 17.50 -23.77
C SER A 167 1.11 16.82 -22.63
N ASP A 168 2.39 17.17 -22.41
CA ASP A 168 3.17 16.73 -21.26
C ASP A 168 3.15 17.73 -20.10
N ASP A 169 2.78 18.98 -20.37
CA ASP A 169 2.67 20.02 -19.35
C ASP A 169 1.37 19.85 -18.53
N PRO A 170 1.43 19.84 -17.18
CA PRO A 170 0.28 19.62 -16.32
C PRO A 170 -0.87 20.62 -16.54
N ALA A 171 -0.55 21.90 -16.73
CA ALA A 171 -1.56 22.94 -16.90
C ALA A 171 -2.31 22.80 -18.23
N ASP A 172 -1.57 22.43 -19.28
CA ASP A 172 -2.17 22.20 -20.60
C ASP A 172 -2.93 20.88 -20.64
N LYS A 173 -2.48 19.82 -19.91
CA LYS A 173 -3.25 18.59 -19.72
C LYS A 173 -4.62 18.85 -19.09
N ILE A 174 -4.68 19.67 -18.04
CA ILE A 174 -5.95 20.03 -17.39
C ILE A 174 -6.87 20.74 -18.39
N LYS A 175 -6.34 21.71 -19.16
CA LYS A 175 -7.15 22.47 -20.14
C LYS A 175 -7.68 21.56 -21.27
N GLU A 176 -6.84 20.64 -21.78
CA GLU A 176 -7.27 19.70 -22.81
C GLU A 176 -8.31 18.71 -22.29
N ALA A 177 -8.10 18.16 -21.09
CA ALA A 177 -9.06 17.26 -20.44
C ALA A 177 -10.40 17.93 -20.21
N LEU A 178 -10.41 19.17 -19.72
CA LEU A 178 -11.65 19.95 -19.52
C LEU A 178 -12.41 20.17 -20.82
N LYS A 179 -11.70 20.42 -21.95
CA LYS A 179 -12.36 20.55 -23.28
C LYS A 179 -13.02 19.26 -23.74
N LEU A 180 -12.47 18.09 -23.35
CA LEU A 180 -13.04 16.79 -23.67
C LEU A 180 -14.24 16.46 -22.77
N LEU A 181 -14.19 16.87 -21.51
CA LEU A 181 -15.24 16.62 -20.50
C LEU A 181 -16.43 17.58 -20.63
N ALA A 182 -16.27 18.74 -21.27
CA ALA A 182 -17.31 19.73 -21.50
C ALA A 182 -18.18 19.47 -22.75
N LYS A 183 -17.90 18.37 -23.47
CA LYS A 183 -18.72 17.91 -24.61
C LYS A 183 -19.72 16.85 -24.19
#